data_c4297d24fc5f5d3be8558ec30292086e
#
_entry.id   c4297d24fc5f5d3be8558ec30292086e
#
_cell.length_a   1.000
_cell.length_b   1.000
_cell.length_c   1.000
_cell.angle_alpha   90.00
_cell.angle_beta   90.00
_cell.angle_gamma   90.00
#
_symmetry.space_group_name_H-M   'P 1'
#
loop_
_entity.id
_entity.type
_entity.pdbx_description
1 polymer ?
#
loop_
_entity_poly.entity_id
_entity_poly.type
_entity_poly.pdbx_seq_one_letter_code
_entity_poly.pdbx_strand_id
1 'polypeptide(L)'
;MKKNVQKTIAVLGAAVLATGMVGCGSSNTNTSAADTSAETSAESDAAADTTENSADAADLSGSITLAGSTSMEKFANALAETFMEKYPNVTVQAEFTGSSAGIESVLAGQCDVGDSSRALKDDEKAKGAVENIVAIDGIAVVVDPSNAVDGLSKDDLTGIYDGSITNWKDVGGSDMPIVVVGREAGSGTRGAFEELLGLEDACKYANE
;
A
#
# COMPACT_ATOMS: atom_id res chain seq x y z
N MET A 1 20.82 -37.14 -18.27
CA MET A 1 22.04 -36.39 -17.96
C MET A 1 21.63 -35.03 -17.43
N LYS A 2 21.66 -34.85 -16.12
CA LYS A 2 21.31 -33.60 -15.44
C LYS A 2 22.60 -32.81 -15.17
N LYS A 3 22.73 -31.60 -15.72
CA LYS A 3 23.85 -30.69 -15.39
C LYS A 3 23.39 -29.73 -14.29
N ASN A 4 23.95 -29.91 -13.11
CA ASN A 4 23.85 -28.96 -11.99
C ASN A 4 24.79 -27.78 -12.31
N VAL A 5 24.23 -26.57 -12.31
CA VAL A 5 25.02 -25.33 -12.32
C VAL A 5 24.93 -24.73 -10.90
N GLN A 6 25.98 -24.94 -10.13
CA GLN A 6 26.20 -24.22 -8.87
C GLN A 6 26.72 -22.82 -9.20
N LYS A 7 25.97 -21.80 -8.76
CA LYS A 7 26.47 -20.40 -8.76
C LYS A 7 27.06 -20.11 -7.40
N THR A 8 28.35 -19.93 -7.37
CA THR A 8 29.14 -19.53 -6.19
C THR A 8 29.02 -18.00 -6.05
N ILE A 9 28.49 -17.54 -4.93
CA ILE A 9 28.47 -16.12 -4.58
C ILE A 9 29.72 -15.83 -3.75
N ALA A 10 30.59 -14.98 -4.27
CA ALA A 10 31.76 -14.47 -3.56
C ALA A 10 31.37 -13.22 -2.78
N VAL A 11 31.50 -13.28 -1.46
CA VAL A 11 31.36 -12.12 -0.56
C VAL A 11 32.72 -11.47 -0.41
N LEU A 12 32.85 -10.25 -0.89
CA LEU A 12 34.02 -9.40 -0.62
C LEU A 12 33.68 -8.46 0.55
N GLY A 13 34.30 -8.71 1.70
CA GLY A 13 34.33 -7.78 2.82
C GLY A 13 35.39 -6.71 2.62
N ALA A 14 35.03 -5.46 2.79
CA ALA A 14 35.99 -4.36 2.94
C ALA A 14 35.74 -3.65 4.28
N ALA A 15 36.65 -3.87 5.22
CA ALA A 15 36.77 -3.11 6.47
C ALA A 15 37.59 -1.85 6.20
N VAL A 16 37.08 -0.69 6.59
CA VAL A 16 37.85 0.54 6.68
C VAL A 16 37.74 1.08 8.08
N LEU A 17 38.85 1.02 8.80
CA LEU A 17 39.15 1.71 10.05
C LEU A 17 39.65 3.13 9.71
N ALA A 18 39.08 4.14 10.34
CA ALA A 18 39.71 5.45 10.40
C ALA A 18 39.59 6.02 11.83
N THR A 19 40.72 6.13 12.45
CA THR A 19 41.05 6.77 13.74
C THR A 19 41.36 8.25 13.56
N GLY A 20 41.16 9.05 14.60
CA GLY A 20 41.85 10.34 14.82
C GLY A 20 40.90 11.49 15.13
N MET A 21 40.96 11.92 16.28
CA MET A 21 41.71 12.81 17.19
C MET A 21 41.06 14.20 17.31
N VAL A 22 40.54 14.48 18.50
CA VAL A 22 40.93 15.50 19.49
C VAL A 22 41.05 16.96 19.01
N GLY A 23 40.31 17.83 19.67
CA GLY A 23 40.52 19.27 19.69
C GLY A 23 39.71 19.93 20.79
N CYS A 24 40.42 20.30 21.88
CA CYS A 24 39.97 21.00 23.07
C CYS A 24 39.71 22.49 22.89
N GLY A 25 38.94 23.04 23.82
CA GLY A 25 39.05 24.45 24.25
C GLY A 25 37.73 25.21 24.17
N SER A 26 37.24 25.88 25.07
CA SER A 26 37.46 26.36 26.40
C SER A 26 36.28 27.27 26.77
N SER A 27 35.74 27.07 27.91
CA SER A 27 35.09 27.96 28.87
C SER A 27 34.67 29.39 28.43
N ASN A 28 33.43 29.79 28.71
CA ASN A 28 33.24 30.80 29.76
C ASN A 28 31.79 30.88 30.27
N THR A 29 31.67 30.94 31.55
CA THR A 29 30.57 31.21 32.47
C THR A 29 29.97 32.60 32.28
N ASN A 30 28.65 32.80 32.40
CA ASN A 30 28.09 33.55 33.53
C ASN A 30 26.53 33.65 33.51
N THR A 31 25.97 33.20 34.54
CA THR A 31 24.94 33.66 35.49
C THR A 31 23.79 34.59 35.05
N SER A 32 22.62 34.16 35.43
CA SER A 32 21.56 34.79 36.24
C SER A 32 20.31 35.31 35.60
N ALA A 33 19.26 34.67 36.02
CA ALA A 33 17.99 35.16 36.58
C ALA A 33 16.86 35.68 35.67
N ALA A 34 15.79 34.98 35.89
CA ALA A 34 14.41 35.42 36.13
C ALA A 34 13.49 35.84 34.95
N ASP A 35 12.54 35.01 34.82
CA ASP A 35 11.07 35.21 34.96
C ASP A 35 10.24 35.67 33.76
N THR A 36 9.08 35.00 33.71
CA THR A 36 7.78 35.37 33.14
C THR A 36 7.40 34.92 31.72
N SER A 37 6.58 33.85 31.73
CA SER A 37 5.41 33.55 30.88
C SER A 37 5.16 34.32 29.60
N ALA A 38 5.04 33.58 28.50
CA ALA A 38 3.93 33.73 27.53
C ALA A 38 3.94 32.54 26.57
N GLU A 39 2.81 31.85 26.49
CA GLU A 39 2.46 30.89 25.45
C GLU A 39 2.53 31.54 24.08
N THR A 40 3.19 30.86 23.13
CA THR A 40 2.90 31.06 21.72
C THR A 40 3.24 29.79 20.99
N SER A 41 2.23 29.21 20.34
CA SER A 41 2.25 28.13 19.41
C SER A 41 3.41 28.26 18.42
N ALA A 42 4.34 27.31 18.41
CA ALA A 42 5.29 27.16 17.34
C ALA A 42 4.80 26.03 16.43
N GLU A 43 4.28 26.41 15.25
CA GLU A 43 4.22 25.56 14.08
C GLU A 43 5.64 25.05 13.80
N SER A 44 5.78 23.74 13.91
CA SER A 44 6.98 23.06 13.47
C SER A 44 6.91 22.86 11.96
N ASP A 45 7.43 23.84 11.25
CA ASP A 45 7.74 23.72 9.81
C ASP A 45 8.97 22.81 9.69
N ALA A 46 8.70 21.49 9.59
CA ALA A 46 9.70 20.53 9.19
C ALA A 46 9.87 20.61 7.68
N ALA A 47 10.60 21.60 7.21
CA ALA A 47 11.17 21.59 5.86
C ALA A 47 12.10 20.37 5.77
N ALA A 48 11.60 19.29 5.17
CA ALA A 48 12.45 18.23 4.69
C ALA A 48 13.33 18.82 3.59
N ASP A 49 14.59 19.03 3.90
CA ASP A 49 15.66 19.31 2.95
C ASP A 49 15.80 18.08 2.03
N THR A 50 14.97 18.01 1.01
CA THR A 50 15.18 17.13 -0.12
C THR A 50 16.29 17.75 -0.94
N THR A 51 17.52 17.36 -0.65
CA THR A 51 18.64 17.50 -1.59
C THR A 51 18.22 16.71 -2.84
N GLU A 52 17.59 17.40 -3.80
CA GLU A 52 17.44 16.88 -5.15
C GLU A 52 18.84 16.62 -5.70
N ASN A 53 19.22 15.34 -5.69
CA ASN A 53 20.36 14.87 -6.42
C ASN A 53 19.97 14.95 -7.92
N SER A 54 20.19 16.11 -8.50
CA SER A 54 20.05 16.36 -9.94
C SER A 54 21.19 15.67 -10.70
N ALA A 55 21.31 14.37 -10.54
CA ALA A 55 21.99 13.54 -11.53
C ALA A 55 21.06 13.50 -12.74
N ASP A 56 21.58 13.89 -13.89
CA ASP A 56 20.87 14.11 -15.16
C ASP A 56 19.70 13.14 -15.36
N ALA A 57 18.48 13.60 -15.14
CA ALA A 57 17.25 12.85 -15.36
C ALA A 57 17.11 12.38 -16.83
N ALA A 58 17.85 12.99 -17.74
CA ALA A 58 17.90 12.67 -19.15
C ALA A 58 18.61 11.32 -19.45
N ASP A 59 19.45 10.81 -18.54
CA ASP A 59 20.24 9.60 -18.77
C ASP A 59 19.63 8.32 -18.17
N LEU A 60 18.51 8.42 -17.42
CA LEU A 60 17.82 7.25 -16.92
C LEU A 60 17.18 6.48 -18.08
N SER A 61 17.51 5.19 -18.20
CA SER A 61 16.98 4.31 -19.24
C SER A 61 16.75 2.91 -18.69
N GLY A 62 15.78 2.20 -19.25
CA GLY A 62 15.45 0.84 -18.86
C GLY A 62 13.96 0.54 -18.94
N SER A 63 13.54 -0.53 -18.29
CA SER A 63 12.13 -0.93 -18.20
C SER A 63 11.74 -1.16 -16.75
N ILE A 64 10.52 -0.77 -16.42
CA ILE A 64 9.85 -1.04 -15.13
C ILE A 64 8.60 -1.84 -15.44
N THR A 65 8.39 -2.91 -14.69
CA THR A 65 7.19 -3.75 -14.78
C THR A 65 6.36 -3.63 -13.52
N LEU A 66 5.08 -3.31 -13.69
CA LEU A 66 4.09 -3.27 -12.61
C LEU A 66 3.08 -4.40 -12.80
N ALA A 67 2.66 -5.02 -11.70
CA ALA A 67 1.57 -5.98 -11.72
C ALA A 67 0.68 -5.80 -10.48
N GLY A 68 -0.64 -5.95 -10.61
CA GLY A 68 -1.46 -6.00 -9.42
C GLY A 68 -2.89 -5.53 -9.54
N SER A 69 -3.29 -4.66 -8.64
CA SER A 69 -4.68 -4.29 -8.36
C SER A 69 -5.40 -3.65 -9.54
N THR A 70 -6.54 -4.24 -9.92
CA THR A 70 -7.46 -3.67 -10.91
C THR A 70 -8.04 -2.32 -10.46
N SER A 71 -8.17 -2.10 -9.15
CA SER A 71 -8.66 -0.81 -8.60
C SER A 71 -7.63 0.31 -8.77
N MET A 72 -6.34 -0.02 -8.86
CA MET A 72 -5.25 0.95 -9.04
C MET A 72 -4.94 1.25 -10.51
N GLU A 73 -5.55 0.56 -11.48
CA GLU A 73 -5.24 0.66 -12.90
C GLU A 73 -5.17 2.12 -13.39
N LYS A 74 -6.18 2.93 -13.09
CA LYS A 74 -6.22 4.32 -13.56
C LYS A 74 -5.10 5.17 -12.95
N PHE A 75 -4.83 4.97 -11.66
CA PHE A 75 -3.78 5.68 -10.93
C PHE A 75 -2.40 5.25 -11.43
N ALA A 76 -2.15 3.95 -11.52
CA ALA A 76 -0.86 3.41 -11.94
C ALA A 76 -0.52 3.79 -13.40
N ASN A 77 -1.50 3.75 -14.31
CA ASN A 77 -1.30 4.18 -15.69
C ASN A 77 -0.98 5.68 -15.78
N ALA A 78 -1.70 6.55 -15.06
CA ALA A 78 -1.41 7.98 -15.05
C ALA A 78 -0.01 8.28 -14.48
N LEU A 79 0.39 7.56 -13.43
CA LEU A 79 1.73 7.67 -12.85
C LEU A 79 2.81 7.21 -13.84
N ALA A 80 2.59 6.06 -14.51
CA ALA A 80 3.50 5.52 -15.52
C ALA A 80 3.67 6.48 -16.71
N GLU A 81 2.59 7.05 -17.22
CA GLU A 81 2.62 8.05 -18.30
C GLU A 81 3.44 9.27 -17.88
N THR A 82 3.15 9.85 -16.71
CA THR A 82 3.88 11.02 -16.19
C THR A 82 5.36 10.71 -15.96
N PHE A 83 5.66 9.49 -15.51
CA PHE A 83 7.05 9.05 -15.31
C PHE A 83 7.80 8.93 -16.64
N MET A 84 7.19 8.33 -17.66
CA MET A 84 7.78 8.22 -19.00
C MET A 84 7.91 9.57 -19.71
N GLU A 85 7.00 10.51 -19.46
CA GLU A 85 7.16 11.91 -19.95
C GLU A 85 8.39 12.57 -19.34
N LYS A 86 8.62 12.36 -18.03
CA LYS A 86 9.78 12.89 -17.32
C LYS A 86 11.08 12.20 -17.69
N TYR A 87 11.03 10.90 -17.99
CA TYR A 87 12.18 10.03 -18.30
C TYR A 87 11.95 9.29 -19.61
N PRO A 88 12.17 9.93 -20.77
CA PRO A 88 11.77 9.40 -22.08
C PRO A 88 12.47 8.10 -22.51
N ASN A 89 13.59 7.76 -21.88
CA ASN A 89 14.33 6.54 -22.15
C ASN A 89 13.94 5.37 -21.24
N VAL A 90 12.94 5.57 -20.36
CA VAL A 90 12.36 4.52 -19.50
C VAL A 90 11.03 4.07 -20.09
N THR A 91 10.81 2.76 -20.12
CA THR A 91 9.52 2.16 -20.48
C THR A 91 8.88 1.57 -19.24
N VAL A 92 7.61 1.89 -18.99
CA VAL A 92 6.81 1.30 -17.91
C VAL A 92 5.72 0.43 -18.53
N GLN A 93 5.63 -0.82 -18.08
CA GLN A 93 4.60 -1.78 -18.48
C GLN A 93 3.79 -2.20 -17.25
N ALA A 94 2.47 -2.21 -17.35
CA ALA A 94 1.58 -2.54 -16.25
C ALA A 94 0.57 -3.62 -16.63
N GLU A 95 0.31 -4.56 -15.71
CA GLU A 95 -0.69 -5.62 -15.82
C GLU A 95 -1.57 -5.65 -14.56
N PHE A 96 -2.89 -5.67 -14.74
CA PHE A 96 -3.83 -5.55 -13.62
C PHE A 96 -4.70 -6.81 -13.51
N THR A 97 -4.25 -7.75 -12.66
CA THR A 97 -4.88 -9.07 -12.45
C THR A 97 -5.34 -9.30 -11.00
N GLY A 98 -5.16 -8.30 -10.14
CA GLY A 98 -5.56 -8.32 -8.74
C GLY A 98 -4.38 -8.14 -7.78
N SER A 99 -4.67 -7.60 -6.58
CA SER A 99 -3.63 -7.28 -5.58
C SER A 99 -2.82 -8.49 -5.15
N SER A 100 -3.46 -9.64 -4.94
CA SER A 100 -2.75 -10.86 -4.52
C SER A 100 -1.76 -11.33 -5.59
N ALA A 101 -2.17 -11.30 -6.86
CA ALA A 101 -1.29 -11.65 -7.98
C ALA A 101 -0.10 -10.69 -8.11
N GLY A 102 -0.32 -9.38 -7.90
CA GLY A 102 0.76 -8.39 -7.90
C GLY A 102 1.77 -8.60 -6.78
N ILE A 103 1.29 -8.86 -5.56
CA ILE A 103 2.16 -9.16 -4.42
C ILE A 103 2.95 -10.45 -4.64
N GLU A 104 2.32 -11.50 -5.15
CA GLU A 104 3.01 -12.75 -5.50
C GLU A 104 4.06 -12.54 -6.58
N SER A 105 3.75 -11.77 -7.62
CA SER A 105 4.66 -11.47 -8.72
C SER A 105 5.91 -10.71 -8.27
N VAL A 106 5.76 -9.68 -7.43
CA VAL A 106 6.92 -8.94 -6.89
C VAL A 106 7.76 -9.80 -5.96
N LEU A 107 7.14 -10.62 -5.11
CA LEU A 107 7.84 -11.56 -4.23
C LEU A 107 8.59 -12.64 -5.01
N ALA A 108 8.07 -13.04 -6.18
CA ALA A 108 8.73 -13.99 -7.08
C ALA A 108 9.79 -13.33 -7.99
N GLY A 109 9.95 -12.00 -7.96
CA GLY A 109 10.85 -11.25 -8.83
C GLY A 109 10.41 -11.27 -10.30
N GLN A 110 9.11 -11.40 -10.55
CA GLN A 110 8.51 -11.39 -11.90
C GLN A 110 8.12 -9.98 -12.35
N CYS A 111 7.95 -9.07 -11.42
CA CYS A 111 7.77 -7.64 -11.68
C CYS A 111 8.58 -6.81 -10.66
N ASP A 112 8.78 -5.53 -10.97
CA ASP A 112 9.56 -4.61 -10.15
C ASP A 112 8.69 -3.97 -9.05
N VAL A 113 7.41 -3.73 -9.34
CA VAL A 113 6.45 -3.09 -8.44
C VAL A 113 5.15 -3.89 -8.42
N GLY A 114 4.68 -4.22 -7.23
CA GLY A 114 3.38 -4.85 -7.01
C GLY A 114 2.35 -3.82 -6.55
N ASP A 115 1.28 -3.63 -7.32
CA ASP A 115 0.20 -2.72 -6.96
C ASP A 115 -0.84 -3.42 -6.08
N SER A 116 -1.20 -2.79 -4.96
CA SER A 116 -2.18 -3.35 -4.04
C SER A 116 -3.18 -2.32 -3.54
N SER A 117 -4.46 -2.67 -3.48
CA SER A 117 -5.54 -1.91 -2.83
C SER A 117 -5.93 -2.47 -1.45
N ARG A 118 -5.02 -3.17 -0.80
CA ARG A 118 -5.07 -3.59 0.60
C ARG A 118 -3.68 -3.50 1.23
N ALA A 119 -3.62 -3.50 2.54
CA ALA A 119 -2.35 -3.65 3.26
C ALA A 119 -1.69 -5.01 2.97
N LEU A 120 -0.39 -5.09 3.14
CA LEU A 120 0.34 -6.35 3.12
C LEU A 120 0.03 -7.17 4.37
N LYS A 121 -0.23 -8.47 4.18
CA LYS A 121 -0.35 -9.43 5.27
C LYS A 121 1.01 -9.66 5.93
N ASP A 122 1.00 -10.12 7.18
CA ASP A 122 2.24 -10.36 7.94
C ASP A 122 3.14 -11.41 7.28
N ASP A 123 2.58 -12.43 6.66
CA ASP A 123 3.34 -13.44 5.93
C ASP A 123 3.96 -12.91 4.64
N GLU A 124 3.33 -11.93 3.97
CA GLU A 124 3.86 -11.25 2.79
C GLU A 124 5.04 -10.33 3.17
N LYS A 125 4.90 -9.58 4.27
CA LYS A 125 5.98 -8.78 4.86
C LYS A 125 7.16 -9.67 5.32
N ALA A 126 6.86 -10.81 5.94
CA ALA A 126 7.88 -11.77 6.36
C ALA A 126 8.66 -12.39 5.18
N LYS A 127 8.07 -12.46 3.99
CA LYS A 127 8.72 -12.90 2.75
C LYS A 127 9.55 -11.79 2.09
N GLY A 128 9.54 -10.57 2.62
CA GLY A 128 10.37 -9.46 2.16
C GLY A 128 9.64 -8.42 1.32
N ALA A 129 8.30 -8.46 1.20
CA ALA A 129 7.54 -7.40 0.57
C ALA A 129 7.64 -6.11 1.41
N VAL A 130 7.88 -4.99 0.75
CA VAL A 130 7.96 -3.65 1.37
C VAL A 130 6.74 -2.84 0.93
N GLU A 131 6.04 -2.29 1.90
CA GLU A 131 4.83 -1.50 1.68
C GLU A 131 5.16 -0.01 1.54
N ASN A 132 4.74 0.57 0.41
CA ASN A 132 4.83 1.99 0.15
C ASN A 132 3.40 2.53 -0.05
N ILE A 133 2.87 3.24 0.95
CA ILE A 133 1.51 3.79 0.90
C ILE A 133 1.51 5.04 0.00
N VAL A 134 0.79 4.98 -1.11
CA VAL A 134 0.69 6.07 -2.10
C VAL A 134 -0.59 6.89 -1.96
N ALA A 135 -1.65 6.30 -1.39
CA ALA A 135 -2.93 6.95 -1.13
C ALA A 135 -3.71 6.19 -0.06
N ILE A 136 -4.69 6.86 0.54
CA ILE A 136 -5.71 6.24 1.40
C ILE A 136 -7.02 6.23 0.61
N ASP A 137 -7.68 5.07 0.55
CA ASP A 137 -8.91 4.86 -0.18
C ASP A 137 -10.07 4.53 0.79
N GLY A 138 -11.30 4.60 0.29
CA GLY A 138 -12.52 4.23 1.00
C GLY A 138 -13.32 3.18 0.22
N ILE A 139 -13.83 2.18 0.92
CA ILE A 139 -14.68 1.14 0.34
C ILE A 139 -16.15 1.49 0.60
N ALA A 140 -16.95 1.54 -0.45
CA ALA A 140 -18.38 1.75 -0.36
C ALA A 140 -19.14 0.45 -0.69
N VAL A 141 -20.13 0.13 0.14
CA VAL A 141 -21.14 -0.89 -0.18
C VAL A 141 -22.28 -0.19 -0.92
N VAL A 142 -22.63 -0.70 -2.07
CA VAL A 142 -23.69 -0.13 -2.91
C VAL A 142 -24.87 -1.08 -3.01
N VAL A 143 -26.05 -0.52 -3.11
CA VAL A 143 -27.31 -1.24 -3.29
C VAL A 143 -28.08 -0.66 -4.48
N ASP A 144 -29.07 -1.37 -4.97
CA ASP A 144 -29.97 -0.86 -6.01
C ASP A 144 -30.66 0.44 -5.53
N PRO A 145 -30.81 1.47 -6.39
CA PRO A 145 -31.43 2.75 -6.00
C PRO A 145 -32.89 2.61 -5.51
N SER A 146 -33.58 1.52 -5.83
CA SER A 146 -34.92 1.22 -5.34
C SER A 146 -34.95 0.60 -3.94
N ASN A 147 -33.80 0.24 -3.37
CA ASN A 147 -33.71 -0.30 -2.03
C ASN A 147 -34.05 0.80 -1.00
N ALA A 148 -35.00 0.49 -0.11
CA ALA A 148 -35.51 1.43 0.88
C ALA A 148 -34.64 1.53 2.15
N VAL A 149 -33.50 0.82 2.20
CA VAL A 149 -32.61 0.85 3.37
C VAL A 149 -31.77 2.11 3.32
N ASP A 150 -31.89 2.99 4.32
CA ASP A 150 -31.15 4.25 4.40
C ASP A 150 -29.71 4.07 4.90
N GLY A 151 -29.41 2.99 5.60
CA GLY A 151 -28.08 2.69 6.13
C GLY A 151 -28.05 1.34 6.84
N LEU A 152 -26.84 0.80 6.94
CA LEU A 152 -26.58 -0.47 7.62
C LEU A 152 -25.46 -0.26 8.65
N SER A 153 -25.60 -0.89 9.81
CA SER A 153 -24.51 -0.96 10.78
C SER A 153 -23.42 -1.94 10.29
N LYS A 154 -22.26 -1.89 10.92
CA LYS A 154 -21.21 -2.89 10.67
C LYS A 154 -21.69 -4.31 10.99
N ASP A 155 -22.46 -4.48 12.05
CA ASP A 155 -22.99 -5.78 12.47
C ASP A 155 -24.01 -6.31 11.45
N ASP A 156 -24.86 -5.43 10.88
CA ASP A 156 -25.77 -5.80 9.78
C ASP A 156 -24.99 -6.27 8.55
N LEU A 157 -23.96 -5.52 8.17
CA LEU A 157 -23.09 -5.92 7.05
C LEU A 157 -22.40 -7.25 7.33
N THR A 158 -21.86 -7.44 8.53
CA THR A 158 -21.26 -8.71 8.91
C THR A 158 -22.27 -9.85 8.78
N GLY A 159 -23.49 -9.68 9.30
CA GLY A 159 -24.55 -10.69 9.21
C GLY A 159 -25.05 -10.97 7.79
N ILE A 160 -25.04 -9.96 6.92
CA ILE A 160 -25.37 -10.14 5.50
C ILE A 160 -24.29 -10.95 4.78
N TYR A 161 -23.02 -10.58 4.98
CA TYR A 161 -21.91 -11.20 4.27
C TYR A 161 -21.52 -12.59 4.82
N ASP A 162 -21.78 -12.89 6.10
CA ASP A 162 -21.63 -14.25 6.66
C ASP A 162 -22.82 -15.16 6.37
N GLY A 163 -23.94 -14.58 5.85
CA GLY A 163 -25.14 -15.28 5.47
C GLY A 163 -26.13 -15.56 6.62
N SER A 164 -25.94 -14.96 7.79
CA SER A 164 -26.90 -15.04 8.89
C SER A 164 -28.11 -14.14 8.69
N ILE A 165 -27.98 -13.05 7.94
CA ILE A 165 -29.04 -12.15 7.48
C ILE A 165 -29.23 -12.33 5.97
N THR A 166 -30.37 -12.85 5.55
CA THR A 166 -30.64 -13.18 4.14
C THR A 166 -31.83 -12.45 3.54
N ASN A 167 -32.50 -11.62 4.31
CA ASN A 167 -33.68 -10.88 3.87
C ASN A 167 -33.56 -9.41 4.27
N TRP A 168 -33.87 -8.49 3.37
CA TRP A 168 -33.80 -7.05 3.62
C TRP A 168 -34.71 -6.58 4.76
N LYS A 169 -35.85 -7.27 5.01
CA LYS A 169 -36.73 -6.91 6.13
C LYS A 169 -36.06 -6.99 7.50
N ASP A 170 -35.05 -7.85 7.64
CA ASP A 170 -34.34 -8.07 8.91
C ASP A 170 -33.43 -6.89 9.26
N VAL A 171 -33.18 -6.00 8.28
CA VAL A 171 -32.39 -4.77 8.42
C VAL A 171 -33.20 -3.51 8.03
N GLY A 172 -34.54 -3.57 8.14
CA GLY A 172 -35.42 -2.43 7.93
C GLY A 172 -35.83 -2.16 6.49
N GLY A 173 -35.52 -3.04 5.56
CA GLY A 173 -35.91 -2.97 4.15
C GLY A 173 -37.18 -3.73 3.84
N SER A 174 -37.45 -3.94 2.55
CA SER A 174 -38.61 -4.70 2.04
C SER A 174 -38.45 -6.19 2.29
N ASP A 175 -39.58 -6.94 2.29
CA ASP A 175 -39.54 -8.41 2.40
C ASP A 175 -39.07 -9.02 1.07
N MET A 176 -37.75 -9.02 0.89
CA MET A 176 -37.06 -9.54 -0.29
C MET A 176 -35.73 -10.18 0.11
N PRO A 177 -35.31 -11.24 -0.60
CA PRO A 177 -34.02 -11.88 -0.34
C PRO A 177 -32.86 -10.92 -0.67
N ILE A 178 -31.78 -11.02 0.10
CA ILE A 178 -30.51 -10.33 -0.18
C ILE A 178 -29.70 -11.20 -1.13
N VAL A 179 -29.20 -10.60 -2.22
CA VAL A 179 -28.23 -11.21 -3.11
C VAL A 179 -26.91 -10.48 -2.93
N VAL A 180 -25.93 -11.17 -2.37
CA VAL A 180 -24.62 -10.61 -2.09
C VAL A 180 -23.72 -10.79 -3.31
N VAL A 181 -23.20 -9.67 -3.83
CA VAL A 181 -22.26 -9.68 -4.98
C VAL A 181 -20.92 -9.16 -4.49
N GLY A 182 -19.87 -9.91 -4.74
CA GLY A 182 -18.50 -9.56 -4.39
C GLY A 182 -17.65 -9.17 -5.59
N ARG A 183 -16.43 -8.79 -5.31
CA ARG A 183 -15.36 -8.69 -6.30
C ARG A 183 -14.77 -10.08 -6.52
N GLU A 184 -14.02 -10.21 -7.60
CA GLU A 184 -13.26 -11.40 -7.98
C GLU A 184 -12.29 -11.86 -6.89
N ALA A 185 -12.00 -13.14 -6.85
CA ALA A 185 -10.95 -13.69 -5.98
C ALA A 185 -9.59 -13.01 -6.28
N GLY A 186 -8.85 -12.67 -5.22
CA GLY A 186 -7.58 -11.93 -5.35
C GLY A 186 -7.72 -10.41 -5.45
N SER A 187 -8.95 -9.86 -5.50
CA SER A 187 -9.19 -8.43 -5.39
C SER A 187 -8.72 -7.89 -4.03
N GLY A 188 -7.86 -6.87 -4.05
CA GLY A 188 -7.42 -6.21 -2.82
C GLY A 188 -8.55 -5.46 -2.12
N THR A 189 -9.47 -4.85 -2.86
CA THR A 189 -10.66 -4.20 -2.30
C THR A 189 -11.55 -5.20 -1.56
N ARG A 190 -11.76 -6.40 -2.13
CA ARG A 190 -12.47 -7.49 -1.44
C ARG A 190 -11.74 -7.90 -0.17
N GLY A 191 -10.43 -8.16 -0.24
CA GLY A 191 -9.64 -8.55 0.91
C GLY A 191 -9.66 -7.50 2.04
N ALA A 192 -9.52 -6.22 1.71
CA ALA A 192 -9.62 -5.14 2.68
C ALA A 192 -11.02 -5.03 3.30
N PHE A 193 -12.08 -5.24 2.52
CA PHE A 193 -13.46 -5.25 3.01
C PHE A 193 -13.70 -6.42 3.98
N GLU A 194 -13.28 -7.63 3.62
CA GLU A 194 -13.40 -8.82 4.46
C GLU A 194 -12.63 -8.65 5.78
N GLU A 195 -11.41 -8.10 5.74
CA GLU A 195 -10.61 -7.77 6.92
C GLU A 195 -11.33 -6.77 7.84
N LEU A 196 -11.90 -5.70 7.26
CA LEU A 196 -12.66 -4.69 8.02
C LEU A 196 -13.89 -5.28 8.74
N LEU A 197 -14.52 -6.31 8.17
CA LEU A 197 -15.62 -7.03 8.79
C LEU A 197 -15.18 -8.15 9.73
N GLY A 198 -13.93 -8.58 9.66
CA GLY A 198 -13.41 -9.78 10.35
C GLY A 198 -13.94 -11.08 9.74
N LEU A 199 -14.13 -11.09 8.42
CA LEU A 199 -14.72 -12.19 7.64
C LEU A 199 -13.77 -12.72 6.56
N GLU A 200 -12.45 -12.65 6.78
CA GLU A 200 -11.50 -13.14 5.80
C GLU A 200 -11.82 -14.58 5.41
N ASP A 201 -12.01 -14.80 4.11
CA ASP A 201 -12.39 -16.09 3.50
C ASP A 201 -13.71 -16.70 4.01
N ALA A 202 -14.54 -15.92 4.76
CA ALA A 202 -15.80 -16.39 5.34
C ALA A 202 -17.06 -15.79 4.68
N CYS A 203 -16.92 -14.80 3.83
CA CYS A 203 -18.03 -14.16 3.13
C CYS A 203 -18.78 -15.13 2.21
N LYS A 204 -20.12 -14.98 2.16
CA LYS A 204 -21.03 -15.79 1.35
C LYS A 204 -21.52 -14.99 0.13
N TYR A 205 -20.73 -14.99 -0.91
CA TYR A 205 -21.10 -14.34 -2.17
C TYR A 205 -22.01 -15.25 -3.00
N ALA A 206 -23.06 -14.67 -3.58
CA ALA A 206 -23.90 -15.35 -4.57
C ALA A 206 -23.29 -15.27 -5.97
N ASN A 207 -22.57 -14.18 -6.25
CA ASN A 207 -21.84 -13.94 -7.50
C ASN A 207 -20.56 -13.15 -7.22
N GLU A 208 -19.60 -13.34 -8.10
CA GLU A 208 -18.32 -12.64 -8.11
C GLU A 208 -18.04 -12.04 -9.49
#